data_4edabbd6904079ace6c22a54242c3ce8
#
_entry.id   4edabbd6904079ace6c22a54242c3ce8
#
_cell.length_a   1.000
_cell.length_b   1.000
_cell.length_c   1.000
_cell.angle_alpha   90.00
_cell.angle_beta   90.00
_cell.angle_gamma   90.00
#
_symmetry.space_group_name_H-M   'P 1'
#
loop_
_entity.id
_entity.type
_entity.pdbx_description
1 polymer ?
#
loop_
_entity_poly.entity_id
_entity_poly.type
_entity_poly.pdbx_seq_one_letter_code
_entity_poly.pdbx_strand_id
1 'polypeptide(L)'
;GFGLGMLVLAGWSLYVARRDRDLRVRVYDNGLVVTRAGDDRVIRWDAVASVNHVAMQSLRVRRGPTHLCTLKTRDGAATQFSDATLQNVAGLCERIQAGTLDPLLRRVAARLQAGERVTFGPLAVTSQGVDLGRGIVPWVRVGAIREADGQIALRIDGAWRKVGAAGRVDNVHVLSALVAKAGADG
;
A
#
# COMPACT_ATOMS: atom_id res chain seq x y z
N GLY A 1 43.38 3.80 8.95
CA GLY A 1 42.10 3.22 9.35
C GLY A 1 40.97 3.29 8.30
N PHE A 2 41.25 3.79 7.08
CA PHE A 2 40.21 3.94 6.03
C PHE A 2 39.88 2.65 5.25
N GLY A 3 40.73 1.64 5.29
CA GLY A 3 40.56 0.42 4.48
C GLY A 3 39.54 -0.57 5.03
N LEU A 4 39.38 -0.67 6.37
CA LEU A 4 38.50 -1.65 7.00
C LEU A 4 37.00 -1.30 6.82
N GLY A 5 36.67 -0.01 6.90
CA GLY A 5 35.31 0.46 6.71
C GLY A 5 34.74 0.24 5.31
N MET A 6 35.60 0.36 4.28
CA MET A 6 35.23 0.14 2.88
C MET A 6 34.98 -1.35 2.57
N LEU A 7 35.72 -2.26 3.19
CA LEU A 7 35.51 -3.70 3.02
C LEU A 7 34.23 -4.20 3.68
N VAL A 8 33.85 -3.62 4.83
CA VAL A 8 32.59 -3.95 5.53
C VAL A 8 31.38 -3.46 4.71
N LEU A 9 31.43 -2.26 4.15
CA LEU A 9 30.38 -1.71 3.28
C LEU A 9 30.25 -2.49 1.96
N ALA A 10 31.38 -2.89 1.35
CA ALA A 10 31.38 -3.70 0.14
C ALA A 10 30.84 -5.12 0.42
N GLY A 11 31.22 -5.73 1.53
CA GLY A 11 30.72 -7.03 1.98
C GLY A 11 29.22 -7.01 2.28
N TRP A 12 28.74 -5.95 2.93
CA TRP A 12 27.31 -5.73 3.21
C TRP A 12 26.51 -5.52 1.92
N SER A 13 27.00 -4.70 0.99
CA SER A 13 26.37 -4.49 -0.32
C SER A 13 26.30 -5.74 -1.17
N LEU A 14 27.34 -6.58 -1.16
CA LEU A 14 27.37 -7.88 -1.85
C LEU A 14 26.43 -8.90 -1.19
N TYR A 15 26.32 -8.89 0.14
CA TYR A 15 25.39 -9.74 0.88
C TYR A 15 23.94 -9.39 0.58
N VAL A 16 23.58 -8.09 0.60
CA VAL A 16 22.24 -7.61 0.24
C VAL A 16 21.92 -7.92 -1.22
N ALA A 17 22.86 -7.67 -2.15
CA ALA A 17 22.68 -7.96 -3.57
C ALA A 17 22.52 -9.47 -3.88
N ARG A 18 23.19 -10.34 -3.13
CA ARG A 18 23.00 -11.80 -3.24
C ARG A 18 21.67 -12.25 -2.66
N ARG A 19 21.27 -11.70 -1.53
CA ARG A 19 20.01 -12.03 -0.85
C ARG A 19 18.77 -11.71 -1.69
N ASP A 20 18.83 -10.68 -2.54
CA ASP A 20 17.71 -10.26 -3.38
C ASP A 20 17.68 -10.95 -4.76
N ARG A 21 18.77 -11.60 -5.19
CA ARG A 21 18.83 -12.31 -6.48
C ARG A 21 17.91 -13.52 -6.57
N ASP A 22 17.57 -14.15 -5.43
CA ASP A 22 16.73 -15.34 -5.36
C ASP A 22 15.30 -15.01 -4.85
N LEU A 23 14.89 -13.73 -4.91
CA LEU A 23 13.55 -13.35 -4.53
C LEU A 23 12.55 -13.87 -5.57
N ARG A 24 11.66 -14.76 -5.14
CA ARG A 24 10.54 -15.27 -5.93
C ARG A 24 9.24 -15.03 -5.18
N VAL A 25 8.20 -14.65 -5.91
CA VAL A 25 6.87 -14.45 -5.35
C VAL A 25 5.87 -15.29 -6.15
N ARG A 26 5.12 -16.13 -5.45
CA ARG A 26 4.02 -16.90 -6.02
C ARG A 26 2.73 -16.43 -5.36
N VAL A 27 1.76 -16.05 -6.16
CA VAL A 27 0.46 -15.56 -5.68
C VAL A 27 -0.58 -16.66 -5.85
N TYR A 28 -1.35 -16.88 -4.80
CA TYR A 28 -2.43 -17.86 -4.71
C TYR A 28 -3.74 -17.19 -4.31
N ASP A 29 -4.86 -17.87 -4.40
CA ASP A 29 -6.18 -17.33 -4.07
C ASP A 29 -6.29 -16.84 -2.62
N ASN A 30 -5.59 -17.50 -1.68
CA ASN A 30 -5.69 -17.19 -0.24
C ASN A 30 -4.46 -16.46 0.33
N GLY A 31 -3.48 -16.10 -0.52
CA GLY A 31 -2.24 -15.48 -0.04
C GLY A 31 -1.13 -15.52 -1.07
N LEU A 32 0.09 -15.25 -0.60
CA LEU A 32 1.29 -15.36 -1.40
C LEU A 32 2.41 -16.08 -0.65
N VAL A 33 3.33 -16.66 -1.40
CA VAL A 33 4.58 -17.24 -0.88
C VAL A 33 5.74 -16.41 -1.40
N VAL A 34 6.53 -15.90 -0.48
CA VAL A 34 7.77 -15.18 -0.77
C VAL A 34 8.93 -16.11 -0.46
N THR A 35 9.66 -16.53 -1.49
CA THR A 35 10.91 -17.27 -1.35
C THR A 35 12.07 -16.29 -1.39
N ARG A 36 12.91 -16.29 -0.38
CA ARG A 36 14.13 -15.47 -0.32
C ARG A 36 15.28 -16.31 0.22
N ALA A 37 16.36 -16.45 -0.56
CA ALA A 37 17.53 -17.25 -0.20
C ALA A 37 17.18 -18.73 0.17
N GLY A 38 16.16 -19.30 -0.44
CA GLY A 38 15.69 -20.66 -0.18
C GLY A 38 14.65 -20.79 0.94
N ASP A 39 14.40 -19.74 1.73
CA ASP A 39 13.38 -19.74 2.77
C ASP A 39 12.02 -19.29 2.23
N ASP A 40 11.00 -20.08 2.45
CA ASP A 40 9.62 -19.79 2.07
C ASP A 40 8.86 -19.14 3.22
N ARG A 41 8.31 -17.96 2.96
CA ARG A 41 7.41 -17.26 3.86
C ARG A 41 6.02 -17.20 3.25
N VAL A 42 5.05 -17.82 3.91
CA VAL A 42 3.63 -17.77 3.53
C VAL A 42 2.98 -16.54 4.16
N ILE A 43 2.31 -15.73 3.35
CA ILE A 43 1.54 -14.57 3.81
C ILE A 43 0.10 -14.76 3.34
N ARG A 44 -0.81 -15.00 4.27
CA ARG A 44 -2.25 -15.13 4.00
C ARG A 44 -2.88 -13.74 3.87
N TRP A 45 -3.88 -13.59 3.01
CA TRP A 45 -4.58 -12.29 2.82
C TRP A 45 -5.24 -11.78 4.10
N ASP A 46 -5.79 -12.67 4.92
CA ASP A 46 -6.39 -12.33 6.20
C ASP A 46 -5.38 -11.89 7.28
N ALA A 47 -4.10 -12.24 7.13
CA ALA A 47 -3.03 -11.80 8.01
C ALA A 47 -2.50 -10.39 7.64
N VAL A 48 -2.83 -9.87 6.46
CA VAL A 48 -2.37 -8.54 6.03
C VAL A 48 -3.06 -7.45 6.85
N ALA A 49 -2.26 -6.49 7.33
CA ALA A 49 -2.71 -5.29 8.02
C ALA A 49 -2.80 -4.09 7.07
N SER A 50 -1.78 -3.91 6.22
CA SER A 50 -1.80 -2.83 5.24
C SER A 50 -1.02 -3.16 3.97
N VAL A 51 -1.47 -2.54 2.87
CA VAL A 51 -0.81 -2.53 1.57
C VAL A 51 -0.60 -1.07 1.16
N ASN A 52 0.63 -0.71 0.83
CA ASN A 52 0.96 0.59 0.26
C ASN A 52 1.64 0.38 -1.09
N HIS A 53 1.16 1.08 -2.11
CA HIS A 53 1.73 1.07 -3.45
C HIS A 53 2.09 2.49 -3.85
N VAL A 54 3.33 2.67 -4.29
CA VAL A 54 3.83 3.96 -4.78
C VAL A 54 4.40 3.77 -6.17
N ALA A 55 3.90 4.54 -7.12
CA ALA A 55 4.48 4.69 -8.44
C ALA A 55 5.28 6.00 -8.48
N MET A 56 6.61 5.90 -8.60
CA MET A 56 7.52 7.06 -8.66
C MET A 56 7.96 7.30 -10.09
N GLN A 57 7.71 8.48 -10.64
CA GLN A 57 8.30 8.90 -11.90
C GLN A 57 9.75 9.35 -11.68
N SER A 58 10.69 8.67 -12.34
CA SER A 58 12.08 9.10 -12.35
C SER A 58 12.27 10.22 -13.38
N LEU A 59 12.61 11.43 -12.94
CA LEU A 59 12.93 12.56 -13.81
C LEU A 59 14.23 12.35 -14.63
N ARG A 60 15.05 11.37 -14.26
CA ARG A 60 16.38 11.16 -14.86
C ARG A 60 16.45 10.02 -15.88
N VAL A 61 15.46 9.17 -15.95
CA VAL A 61 15.46 7.99 -16.85
C VAL A 61 14.14 7.96 -17.60
N ARG A 62 14.19 7.96 -18.93
CA ARG A 62 13.02 7.79 -19.83
C ARG A 62 12.40 6.37 -19.77
N ARG A 63 12.64 5.63 -18.69
CA ARG A 63 11.95 4.38 -18.36
C ARG A 63 10.74 4.77 -17.52
N GLY A 64 9.62 4.08 -17.74
CA GLY A 64 8.36 4.32 -17.05
C GLY A 64 8.46 4.40 -15.52
N PRO A 65 7.35 4.56 -14.79
CA PRO A 65 7.37 4.72 -13.35
C PRO A 65 8.01 3.50 -12.67
N THR A 66 8.76 3.74 -11.60
CA THR A 66 9.28 2.68 -10.72
C THR A 66 8.25 2.41 -9.63
N HIS A 67 7.89 1.14 -9.46
CA HIS A 67 6.89 0.71 -8.50
C HIS A 67 7.53 0.18 -7.23
N LEU A 68 6.97 0.58 -6.09
CA LEU A 68 7.27 0.07 -4.76
C LEU A 68 5.98 -0.39 -4.10
N CYS A 69 5.90 -1.67 -3.77
CA CYS A 69 4.78 -2.24 -3.02
C CYS A 69 5.25 -2.66 -1.64
N THR A 70 4.64 -2.10 -0.60
CA THR A 70 4.92 -2.47 0.80
C THR A 70 3.70 -3.17 1.39
N LEU A 71 3.90 -4.38 1.86
CA LEU A 71 2.90 -5.19 2.54
C LEU A 71 3.30 -5.36 4.00
N LYS A 72 2.41 -5.02 4.93
CA LYS A 72 2.59 -5.24 6.37
C LYS A 72 1.60 -6.25 6.87
N THR A 73 2.05 -7.18 7.68
CA THR A 73 1.21 -8.18 8.35
C THR A 73 0.86 -7.74 9.77
N ARG A 74 -0.17 -8.34 10.38
CA ARG A 74 -0.67 -7.97 11.72
C ARG A 74 0.33 -8.22 12.86
N ASP A 75 1.29 -9.11 12.65
CA ASP A 75 2.42 -9.36 13.54
C ASP A 75 3.52 -8.26 13.47
N GLY A 76 3.28 -7.22 12.63
CA GLY A 76 4.21 -6.11 12.46
C GLY A 76 5.29 -6.34 11.42
N ALA A 77 5.38 -7.53 10.82
CA ALA A 77 6.38 -7.78 9.80
C ALA A 77 6.04 -7.06 8.49
N ALA A 78 7.06 -6.47 7.86
CA ALA A 78 6.93 -5.78 6.58
C ALA A 78 7.70 -6.52 5.48
N THR A 79 7.12 -6.55 4.28
CA THR A 79 7.75 -7.06 3.07
C THR A 79 7.61 -6.03 1.97
N GLN A 80 8.72 -5.71 1.29
CA GLN A 80 8.75 -4.76 0.19
C GLN A 80 9.11 -5.45 -1.12
N PHE A 81 8.44 -5.06 -2.18
CA PHE A 81 8.68 -5.48 -3.56
C PHE A 81 8.94 -4.24 -4.40
N SER A 82 10.01 -4.25 -5.19
CA SER A 82 10.39 -3.13 -6.05
C SER A 82 10.85 -3.61 -7.43
N ASP A 83 10.74 -2.77 -8.44
CA ASP A 83 11.21 -3.06 -9.79
C ASP A 83 12.73 -3.24 -9.88
N ALA A 84 13.47 -2.90 -8.81
CA ALA A 84 14.89 -3.22 -8.69
C ALA A 84 15.16 -4.71 -8.42
N THR A 85 14.17 -5.42 -7.84
CA THR A 85 14.33 -6.81 -7.37
C THR A 85 13.40 -7.80 -8.05
N LEU A 86 12.28 -7.34 -8.60
CA LEU A 86 11.27 -8.17 -9.26
C LEU A 86 10.82 -7.52 -10.57
N GLN A 87 10.44 -8.37 -11.53
CA GLN A 87 9.76 -7.91 -12.74
C GLN A 87 8.26 -7.72 -12.46
N ASN A 88 7.66 -6.70 -13.09
CA ASN A 88 6.23 -6.43 -13.02
C ASN A 88 5.66 -6.27 -11.60
N VAL A 89 6.31 -5.43 -10.79
CA VAL A 89 5.85 -5.14 -9.43
C VAL A 89 4.47 -4.47 -9.43
N ALA A 90 4.13 -3.69 -10.45
CA ALA A 90 2.80 -3.12 -10.62
C ALA A 90 1.71 -4.21 -10.63
N GLY A 91 1.84 -5.20 -11.52
CA GLY A 91 0.88 -6.31 -11.60
C GLY A 91 0.87 -7.20 -10.34
N LEU A 92 2.02 -7.36 -9.67
CA LEU A 92 2.06 -8.03 -8.37
C LEU A 92 1.25 -7.24 -7.33
N CYS A 93 1.43 -5.92 -7.28
CA CYS A 93 0.72 -5.07 -6.33
C CYS A 93 -0.79 -5.07 -6.56
N GLU A 94 -1.24 -5.04 -7.81
CA GLU A 94 -2.66 -5.17 -8.16
C GLU A 94 -3.26 -6.50 -7.65
N ARG A 95 -2.56 -7.61 -7.81
CA ARG A 95 -3.00 -8.91 -7.28
C ARG A 95 -3.04 -8.94 -5.76
N ILE A 96 -2.06 -8.34 -5.07
CA ILE A 96 -2.05 -8.19 -3.61
C ILE A 96 -3.25 -7.35 -3.16
N GLN A 97 -3.50 -6.22 -3.82
CA GLN A 97 -4.64 -5.36 -3.51
C GLN A 97 -5.96 -6.09 -3.71
N ALA A 98 -6.13 -6.81 -4.82
CA ALA A 98 -7.32 -7.60 -5.09
C ALA A 98 -7.55 -8.69 -4.03
N GLY A 99 -6.51 -9.46 -3.69
CA GLY A 99 -6.62 -10.53 -2.68
C GLY A 99 -6.87 -10.03 -1.26
N THR A 100 -6.37 -8.82 -0.94
CA THR A 100 -6.52 -8.23 0.41
C THR A 100 -7.75 -7.36 0.56
N LEU A 101 -8.45 -7.00 -0.52
CA LEU A 101 -9.58 -6.07 -0.49
C LEU A 101 -10.69 -6.56 0.46
N ASP A 102 -11.21 -7.74 0.24
CA ASP A 102 -12.33 -8.28 1.03
C ASP A 102 -12.00 -8.45 2.53
N PRO A 103 -10.88 -9.08 2.92
CA PRO A 103 -10.57 -9.22 4.34
C PRO A 103 -10.30 -7.88 5.03
N LEU A 104 -9.68 -6.91 4.34
CA LEU A 104 -9.45 -5.58 4.88
C LEU A 104 -10.76 -4.78 4.96
N LEU A 105 -11.59 -4.83 3.91
CA LEU A 105 -12.87 -4.11 3.87
C LEU A 105 -13.82 -4.60 4.97
N ARG A 106 -13.94 -5.94 5.17
CA ARG A 106 -14.74 -6.49 6.28
C ARG A 106 -14.24 -6.01 7.63
N ARG A 107 -12.93 -5.96 7.85
CA ARG A 107 -12.33 -5.47 9.11
C ARG A 107 -12.62 -3.99 9.33
N VAL A 108 -12.46 -3.17 8.30
CA VAL A 108 -12.76 -1.74 8.37
C VAL A 108 -14.26 -1.53 8.65
N ALA A 109 -15.13 -2.24 7.93
CA ALA A 109 -16.58 -2.15 8.14
C ALA A 109 -16.99 -2.51 9.57
N ALA A 110 -16.45 -3.60 10.14
CA ALA A 110 -16.73 -3.99 11.52
C ALA A 110 -16.30 -2.91 12.53
N ARG A 111 -15.13 -2.29 12.32
CA ARG A 111 -14.65 -1.20 13.17
C ARG A 111 -15.54 0.06 13.07
N LEU A 112 -15.96 0.41 11.84
CA LEU A 112 -16.87 1.53 11.63
C LEU A 112 -18.25 1.29 12.27
N GLN A 113 -18.75 0.05 12.22
CA GLN A 113 -20.00 -0.35 12.90
C GLN A 113 -19.86 -0.27 14.43
N ALA A 114 -18.68 -0.56 14.98
CA ALA A 114 -18.35 -0.36 16.39
C ALA A 114 -18.17 1.12 16.78
N GLY A 115 -18.35 2.07 15.84
CA GLY A 115 -18.17 3.50 16.08
C GLY A 115 -16.69 3.95 16.10
N GLU A 116 -15.77 3.07 15.70
CA GLU A 116 -14.36 3.40 15.71
C GLU A 116 -13.96 4.30 14.54
N ARG A 117 -12.91 5.09 14.78
CA ARG A 117 -12.20 5.87 13.76
C ARG A 117 -11.08 5.01 13.17
N VAL A 118 -11.09 4.79 11.85
CA VAL A 118 -10.08 4.00 11.13
C VAL A 118 -9.16 4.92 10.33
N THR A 119 -7.85 4.85 10.60
CA THR A 119 -6.84 5.71 9.96
C THR A 119 -6.32 5.09 8.67
N PHE A 120 -6.10 5.95 7.66
CA PHE A 120 -5.46 5.67 6.38
C PHE A 120 -4.30 6.65 6.17
N GLY A 121 -3.34 6.66 7.09
CA GLY A 121 -2.25 7.64 7.12
C GLY A 121 -2.73 9.02 7.55
N PRO A 122 -2.67 10.06 6.67
CA PRO A 122 -3.00 11.44 7.03
C PRO A 122 -4.50 11.71 7.17
N LEU A 123 -5.35 10.78 6.74
CA LEU A 123 -6.80 10.86 6.87
C LEU A 123 -7.34 9.68 7.68
N ALA A 124 -8.58 9.80 8.12
CA ALA A 124 -9.31 8.70 8.73
C ALA A 124 -10.74 8.64 8.22
N VAL A 125 -11.38 7.51 8.42
CA VAL A 125 -12.80 7.32 8.14
C VAL A 125 -13.55 6.99 9.41
N THR A 126 -14.81 7.43 9.47
CA THR A 126 -15.78 7.14 10.51
C THR A 126 -17.07 6.66 9.86
N SER A 127 -18.05 6.21 10.65
CA SER A 127 -19.39 5.91 10.15
C SER A 127 -20.07 7.12 9.48
N GLN A 128 -19.71 8.35 9.90
CA GLN A 128 -20.31 9.60 9.41
C GLN A 128 -19.64 10.14 8.13
N GLY A 129 -18.35 9.82 7.88
CA GLY A 129 -17.63 10.39 6.77
C GLY A 129 -16.12 10.28 6.88
N VAL A 130 -15.43 11.12 6.11
CA VAL A 130 -13.96 11.19 6.04
C VAL A 130 -13.47 12.34 6.91
N ASP A 131 -12.60 12.05 7.87
CA ASP A 131 -11.91 13.02 8.70
C ASP A 131 -10.56 13.40 8.07
N LEU A 132 -10.43 14.65 7.68
CA LEU A 132 -9.24 15.24 7.08
C LEU A 132 -8.36 15.99 8.10
N GLY A 133 -8.60 15.79 9.40
CA GLY A 133 -7.90 16.49 10.49
C GLY A 133 -8.40 17.91 10.77
N ARG A 134 -9.36 18.39 9.99
CA ARG A 134 -10.02 19.70 10.15
C ARG A 134 -11.54 19.58 10.32
N GLY A 135 -12.00 18.39 10.61
CA GLY A 135 -13.40 18.02 10.72
C GLY A 135 -13.80 16.90 9.78
N ILE A 136 -14.98 16.33 10.04
CA ILE A 136 -15.51 15.20 9.27
C ILE A 136 -16.28 15.75 8.06
N VAL A 137 -15.91 15.28 6.88
CA VAL A 137 -16.67 15.49 5.64
C VAL A 137 -17.66 14.34 5.50
N PRO A 138 -18.99 14.59 5.55
CA PRO A 138 -19.99 13.52 5.41
C PRO A 138 -19.82 12.73 4.10
N TRP A 139 -20.13 11.43 4.13
CA TRP A 139 -19.96 10.55 2.97
C TRP A 139 -20.70 11.06 1.74
N VAL A 140 -21.91 11.61 1.89
CA VAL A 140 -22.70 12.17 0.78
C VAL A 140 -21.99 13.27 -0.01
N ARG A 141 -20.99 13.93 0.59
CA ARG A 141 -20.19 14.97 -0.06
C ARG A 141 -18.91 14.44 -0.72
N VAL A 142 -18.58 13.15 -0.51
CA VAL A 142 -17.36 12.50 -1.03
C VAL A 142 -17.71 11.66 -2.26
N GLY A 143 -17.41 12.16 -3.44
CA GLY A 143 -17.83 11.53 -4.69
C GLY A 143 -16.83 10.53 -5.29
N ALA A 144 -15.53 10.75 -5.12
CA ALA A 144 -14.51 9.90 -5.73
C ALA A 144 -13.14 10.07 -5.07
N ILE A 145 -12.25 9.11 -5.33
CA ILE A 145 -10.83 9.17 -4.99
C ILE A 145 -9.98 8.95 -6.23
N ARG A 146 -8.84 9.61 -6.31
CA ARG A 146 -7.84 9.36 -7.35
C ARG A 146 -6.43 9.51 -6.82
N GLU A 147 -5.49 8.84 -7.47
CA GLU A 147 -4.07 9.14 -7.37
C GLU A 147 -3.66 9.92 -8.61
N ALA A 148 -2.99 11.05 -8.41
CA ALA A 148 -2.40 11.85 -9.48
C ALA A 148 -1.11 12.50 -8.96
N ASP A 149 -0.05 12.44 -9.74
CA ASP A 149 1.27 13.03 -9.42
C ASP A 149 1.81 12.60 -8.04
N GLY A 150 1.62 11.31 -7.68
CA GLY A 150 2.03 10.76 -6.39
C GLY A 150 1.25 11.33 -5.18
N GLN A 151 0.11 11.97 -5.43
CA GLN A 151 -0.80 12.51 -4.43
C GLN A 151 -2.15 11.79 -4.49
N ILE A 152 -2.71 11.51 -3.32
CA ILE A 152 -4.10 11.08 -3.21
C ILE A 152 -4.98 12.32 -3.09
N ALA A 153 -6.05 12.35 -3.88
CA ALA A 153 -7.05 13.40 -3.85
C ALA A 153 -8.46 12.80 -3.74
N LEU A 154 -9.31 13.45 -2.94
CA LEU A 154 -10.74 13.16 -2.84
C LEU A 154 -11.55 14.23 -3.58
N ARG A 155 -12.60 13.81 -4.26
CA ARG A 155 -13.59 14.71 -4.83
C ARG A 155 -14.64 15.04 -3.77
N ILE A 156 -14.63 16.28 -3.29
CA ILE A 156 -15.52 16.77 -2.23
C ILE A 156 -16.34 17.92 -2.81
N ASP A 157 -17.66 17.83 -2.78
CA ASP A 157 -18.59 18.82 -3.37
C ASP A 157 -18.23 19.12 -4.85
N GLY A 158 -17.86 18.10 -5.60
CA GLY A 158 -17.45 18.24 -7.00
C GLY A 158 -16.01 18.70 -7.24
N ALA A 159 -15.30 19.22 -6.23
CA ALA A 159 -13.95 19.73 -6.35
C ALA A 159 -12.89 18.71 -5.84
N TRP A 160 -11.76 18.61 -6.53
CA TRP A 160 -10.65 17.76 -6.10
C TRP A 160 -9.83 18.43 -5.01
N ARG A 161 -9.66 17.74 -3.87
CA ARG A 161 -8.84 18.17 -2.73
C ARG A 161 -7.74 17.16 -2.45
N LYS A 162 -6.49 17.59 -2.46
CA LYS A 162 -5.34 16.77 -2.07
C LYS A 162 -5.43 16.45 -0.58
N VAL A 163 -5.23 15.17 -0.23
CA VAL A 163 -5.30 14.68 1.16
C VAL A 163 -3.97 14.16 1.68
N GLY A 164 -3.03 13.83 0.79
CA GLY A 164 -1.70 13.42 1.18
C GLY A 164 -0.92 12.76 0.05
N ALA A 165 0.38 12.55 0.28
CA ALA A 165 1.22 11.79 -0.63
C ALA A 165 0.77 10.32 -0.65
N ALA A 166 0.75 9.67 -1.83
CA ALA A 166 0.35 8.28 -2.01
C ALA A 166 1.12 7.32 -1.10
N GLY A 167 2.42 7.54 -0.93
CA GLY A 167 3.25 6.74 -0.03
C GLY A 167 2.94 6.87 1.47
N ARG A 168 2.06 7.80 1.86
CA ARG A 168 1.61 7.98 3.24
C ARG A 168 0.19 7.50 3.49
N VAL A 169 -0.53 7.09 2.44
CA VAL A 169 -1.91 6.58 2.55
C VAL A 169 -1.87 5.07 2.36
N ASP A 170 -1.99 4.34 3.45
CA ASP A 170 -2.08 2.88 3.39
C ASP A 170 -3.48 2.44 2.92
N ASN A 171 -3.57 1.27 2.29
CA ASN A 171 -4.85 0.65 1.88
C ASN A 171 -5.73 1.55 0.99
N VAL A 172 -5.14 2.30 0.05
CA VAL A 172 -5.90 3.20 -0.86
C VAL A 172 -7.00 2.44 -1.59
N HIS A 173 -6.79 1.16 -1.97
CA HIS A 173 -7.79 0.32 -2.62
C HIS A 173 -9.02 0.07 -1.74
N VAL A 174 -8.84 -0.09 -0.42
CA VAL A 174 -9.94 -0.21 0.55
C VAL A 174 -10.69 1.12 0.70
N LEU A 175 -9.94 2.22 0.80
CA LEU A 175 -10.53 3.56 0.86
C LEU A 175 -11.34 3.85 -0.41
N SER A 176 -10.83 3.46 -1.60
CA SER A 176 -11.54 3.58 -2.87
C SER A 176 -12.86 2.81 -2.88
N ALA A 177 -12.86 1.58 -2.36
CA ALA A 177 -14.07 0.77 -2.25
C ALA A 177 -15.11 1.39 -1.29
N LEU A 178 -14.67 1.97 -0.17
CA LEU A 178 -15.55 2.66 0.77
C LEU A 178 -16.19 3.90 0.12
N VAL A 179 -15.40 4.72 -0.58
CA VAL A 179 -15.89 5.91 -1.29
C VAL A 179 -16.88 5.53 -2.39
N ALA A 180 -16.57 4.47 -3.17
CA ALA A 180 -17.46 3.98 -4.23
C ALA A 180 -18.80 3.49 -3.66
N LYS A 181 -18.77 2.76 -2.53
CA LYS A 181 -19.98 2.28 -1.86
C LYS A 181 -20.84 3.44 -1.34
N ALA A 182 -20.21 4.41 -0.68
CA ALA A 182 -20.92 5.58 -0.16
C ALA A 182 -21.58 6.43 -1.26
N GLY A 183 -20.94 6.50 -2.45
CA GLY A 183 -21.51 7.19 -3.61
C GLY A 183 -22.63 6.42 -4.32
N ALA A 184 -22.76 5.10 -4.08
CA ALA A 184 -23.84 4.28 -4.64
C ALA A 184 -25.10 4.28 -3.75
N ASP A 185 -24.95 4.56 -2.45
CA ASP A 185 -26.00 4.56 -1.44
C ASP A 185 -26.66 5.97 -1.27
N GLY A 186 -26.17 7.01 -1.95
CA GLY A 186 -26.65 8.41 -1.93
C GLY A 186 -27.21 8.86 -3.26
#